data_64367bb8c8978addb74afd4a1561ae12
#
_entry.id   64367bb8c8978addb74afd4a1561ae12
#
_cell.length_a   1.000
_cell.length_b   1.000
_cell.length_c   1.000
_cell.angle_alpha   90.00
_cell.angle_beta   90.00
_cell.angle_gamma   90.00
#
_symmetry.space_group_name_H-M   'P 1'
#
loop_
_entity.id
_entity.type
_entity.pdbx_description
1 polymer ?
#
loop_
_entity_poly.entity_id
_entity_poly.type
_entity_poly.pdbx_seq_one_letter_code
_entity_poly.pdbx_strand_id
1 'polypeptide(L)'
;MPVPRILDSIVVGGQTFTLMTRISGELLIDKFDALSDAQLDTIIQDVFAVLRSLWTLRQSTQDSGKVMLSASGHGLPSPAQMFEELEGPYDSILECYFHMACHLVDSEAELRQLYPAASEALLTDAIVYVHADLRSHNILVKDGRLSGIIDWENSGWLPRHWQLHVMRRSCSSTR
;
A
#
# COMPACT_ATOMS: atom_id res chain seq x y z
N MET A 1 3.75 2.08 -16.41
CA MET A 1 3.81 2.44 -14.97
C MET A 1 5.27 2.45 -14.56
N PRO A 2 5.78 3.48 -13.88
CA PRO A 2 7.20 3.60 -13.52
C PRO A 2 7.53 2.75 -12.28
N VAL A 3 7.69 1.45 -12.47
CA VAL A 3 8.04 0.50 -11.41
C VAL A 3 9.27 -0.32 -11.79
N PRO A 4 10.09 -0.75 -10.82
CA PRO A 4 11.20 -1.66 -11.08
C PRO A 4 10.68 -2.99 -11.65
N ARG A 5 11.39 -3.57 -12.60
CA ARG A 5 11.12 -4.93 -13.08
C ARG A 5 12.09 -5.89 -12.40
N ILE A 6 11.55 -6.93 -11.78
CA ILE A 6 12.38 -8.02 -11.25
C ILE A 6 13.00 -8.74 -12.44
N LEU A 7 14.33 -8.92 -12.41
CA LEU A 7 15.11 -9.61 -13.43
C LEU A 7 15.46 -11.01 -12.96
N ASP A 8 15.80 -11.17 -11.68
CA ASP A 8 16.19 -12.44 -11.08
C ASP A 8 16.04 -12.40 -9.56
N SER A 9 15.96 -13.57 -8.93
CA SER A 9 15.91 -13.70 -7.47
C SER A 9 16.61 -14.99 -7.06
N ILE A 10 17.52 -14.91 -6.07
CA ILE A 10 18.24 -16.06 -5.52
C ILE A 10 18.13 -16.08 -3.99
N VAL A 11 18.20 -17.28 -3.42
CA VAL A 11 18.22 -17.48 -1.96
C VAL A 11 19.60 -17.99 -1.56
N VAL A 12 20.27 -17.26 -0.68
CA VAL A 12 21.60 -17.61 -0.16
C VAL A 12 21.57 -17.48 1.37
N GLY A 13 21.88 -18.57 2.07
CA GLY A 13 21.92 -18.56 3.53
C GLY A 13 20.60 -18.18 4.20
N GLY A 14 19.45 -18.50 3.57
CA GLY A 14 18.11 -18.15 4.06
C GLY A 14 17.67 -16.71 3.74
N GLN A 15 18.52 -15.92 3.09
CA GLN A 15 18.19 -14.56 2.64
C GLN A 15 17.88 -14.54 1.15
N THR A 16 16.84 -13.80 0.76
CA THR A 16 16.48 -13.60 -0.65
C THR A 16 17.13 -12.33 -1.18
N PHE A 17 17.84 -12.47 -2.30
CA PHE A 17 18.44 -11.36 -3.05
C PHE A 17 17.70 -11.21 -4.36
N THR A 18 17.16 -10.01 -4.61
CA THR A 18 16.40 -9.71 -5.82
C THR A 18 17.15 -8.72 -6.70
N LEU A 19 17.45 -9.12 -7.93
CA LEU A 19 17.99 -8.24 -8.97
C LEU A 19 16.83 -7.58 -9.71
N MET A 20 16.84 -6.25 -9.79
CA MET A 20 15.78 -5.50 -10.48
C MET A 20 16.35 -4.37 -11.32
N THR A 21 15.54 -3.86 -12.26
CA THR A 21 15.91 -2.67 -13.05
C THR A 21 16.00 -1.46 -12.14
N ARG A 22 17.05 -0.64 -12.37
CA ARG A 22 17.18 0.66 -11.70
C ARG A 22 16.31 1.69 -12.41
N ILE A 23 15.53 2.44 -11.64
CA ILE A 23 14.83 3.63 -12.12
C ILE A 23 15.73 4.85 -11.87
N SER A 24 15.86 5.71 -12.87
CA SER A 24 16.62 6.97 -12.74
C SER A 24 15.80 8.02 -12.00
N GLY A 25 16.45 8.77 -11.13
CA GLY A 25 15.82 9.82 -10.32
C GLY A 25 16.44 9.87 -8.94
N GLU A 26 15.92 10.79 -8.12
CA GLU A 26 16.31 10.98 -6.73
C GLU A 26 15.06 10.83 -5.86
N LEU A 27 15.24 10.45 -4.59
CA LEU A 27 14.12 10.29 -3.68
C LEU A 27 13.41 11.63 -3.44
N LEU A 28 12.09 11.61 -3.45
CA LEU A 28 11.30 12.83 -3.20
C LEU A 28 11.62 13.44 -1.83
N ILE A 29 11.88 12.61 -0.80
CA ILE A 29 12.24 13.06 0.52
C ILE A 29 13.51 13.93 0.50
N ASP A 30 14.50 13.58 -0.32
CA ASP A 30 15.79 14.31 -0.41
C ASP A 30 15.68 15.59 -1.26
N LYS A 31 14.63 15.71 -2.07
CA LYS A 31 14.40 16.83 -2.99
C LYS A 31 13.30 17.78 -2.55
N PHE A 32 12.52 17.42 -1.55
CA PHE A 32 11.29 18.10 -1.19
C PHE A 32 11.46 19.61 -1.04
N ASP A 33 12.48 20.04 -0.31
CA ASP A 33 12.76 21.46 -0.04
C ASP A 33 13.32 22.24 -1.25
N ALA A 34 13.79 21.52 -2.28
CA ALA A 34 14.33 22.12 -3.50
C ALA A 34 13.29 22.24 -4.63
N LEU A 35 12.11 21.64 -4.45
CA LEU A 35 11.02 21.66 -5.43
C LEU A 35 10.12 22.87 -5.20
N SER A 36 9.69 23.51 -6.29
CA SER A 36 8.64 24.54 -6.21
C SER A 36 7.27 23.90 -6.00
N ASP A 37 6.30 24.69 -5.48
CA ASP A 37 4.92 24.24 -5.27
C ASP A 37 4.31 23.70 -6.57
N ALA A 38 4.57 24.32 -7.72
CA ALA A 38 4.09 23.87 -9.01
C ALA A 38 4.68 22.49 -9.42
N GLN A 39 5.94 22.21 -9.05
CA GLN A 39 6.54 20.89 -9.28
C GLN A 39 5.96 19.86 -8.32
N LEU A 40 5.75 20.20 -7.05
CA LEU A 40 5.08 19.33 -6.07
C LEU A 40 3.66 18.97 -6.52
N ASP A 41 2.87 19.94 -6.97
CA ASP A 41 1.54 19.71 -7.52
C ASP A 41 1.57 18.76 -8.72
N THR A 42 2.55 18.94 -9.61
CA THR A 42 2.72 18.07 -10.77
C THR A 42 3.07 16.63 -10.36
N ILE A 43 4.00 16.45 -9.41
CA ILE A 43 4.37 15.14 -8.87
C ILE A 43 3.17 14.47 -8.21
N ILE A 44 2.38 15.20 -7.42
CA ILE A 44 1.15 14.70 -6.80
C ILE A 44 0.17 14.20 -7.86
N GLN A 45 -0.05 14.97 -8.93
CA GLN A 45 -0.91 14.55 -10.04
C GLN A 45 -0.40 13.29 -10.74
N ASP A 46 0.92 13.17 -10.95
CA ASP A 46 1.56 12.00 -11.53
C ASP A 46 1.35 10.77 -10.62
N VAL A 47 1.54 10.90 -9.31
CA VAL A 47 1.29 9.84 -8.33
C VAL A 47 -0.18 9.40 -8.37
N PHE A 48 -1.12 10.34 -8.35
CA PHE A 48 -2.55 9.99 -8.45
C PHE A 48 -2.91 9.33 -9.79
N ALA A 49 -2.23 9.66 -10.88
CA ALA A 49 -2.41 8.98 -12.16
C ALA A 49 -1.98 7.50 -12.06
N VAL A 50 -0.86 7.21 -11.37
CA VAL A 50 -0.42 5.84 -11.09
C VAL A 50 -1.44 5.11 -10.22
N LEU A 51 -1.91 5.71 -9.12
CA LEU A 51 -2.91 5.10 -8.24
C LEU A 51 -4.20 4.76 -9.00
N ARG A 52 -4.71 5.68 -9.81
CA ARG A 52 -5.89 5.42 -10.65
C ARG A 52 -5.66 4.24 -11.59
N SER A 53 -4.47 4.10 -12.15
CA SER A 53 -4.12 2.96 -13.00
C SER A 53 -4.10 1.65 -12.20
N LEU A 54 -3.55 1.64 -10.98
CA LEU A 54 -3.58 0.47 -10.09
C LEU A 54 -5.02 0.07 -9.75
N TRP A 55 -5.89 1.02 -9.49
CA TRP A 55 -7.30 0.76 -9.14
C TRP A 55 -8.15 0.23 -10.30
N THR A 56 -7.62 0.22 -11.53
CA THR A 56 -8.26 -0.48 -12.65
C THR A 56 -7.97 -1.98 -12.68
N LEU A 57 -6.96 -2.45 -11.95
CA LEU A 57 -6.66 -3.87 -11.84
C LEU A 57 -7.86 -4.62 -11.22
N ARG A 58 -7.94 -5.90 -11.50
CA ARG A 58 -9.01 -6.78 -10.96
C ARG A 58 -8.37 -7.99 -10.33
N GLN A 59 -8.92 -8.41 -9.20
CA GLN A 59 -8.60 -9.71 -8.62
C GLN A 59 -8.98 -10.84 -9.59
N SER A 60 -8.34 -11.97 -9.44
CA SER A 60 -8.79 -13.20 -10.11
C SER A 60 -10.22 -13.55 -9.65
N THR A 61 -10.94 -14.33 -10.45
CA THR A 61 -12.29 -14.78 -10.06
C THR A 61 -12.26 -15.60 -8.77
N GLN A 62 -11.17 -16.37 -8.56
CA GLN A 62 -10.96 -17.20 -7.37
C GLN A 62 -10.73 -16.35 -6.12
N ASP A 63 -10.10 -15.20 -6.26
CA ASP A 63 -9.70 -14.32 -5.13
C ASP A 63 -10.65 -13.15 -4.95
N SER A 64 -11.74 -13.10 -5.69
CA SER A 64 -12.67 -11.98 -5.69
C SER A 64 -13.20 -11.69 -4.29
N GLY A 65 -13.00 -10.45 -3.83
CA GLY A 65 -13.44 -9.99 -2.50
C GLY A 65 -12.43 -10.24 -1.37
N LYS A 66 -11.33 -10.97 -1.62
CA LYS A 66 -10.29 -11.19 -0.61
C LYS A 66 -9.57 -9.88 -0.27
N VAL A 67 -9.24 -9.71 1.00
CA VAL A 67 -8.54 -8.53 1.57
C VAL A 67 -7.23 -8.97 2.21
N MET A 68 -6.23 -8.11 2.21
CA MET A 68 -4.84 -8.41 2.61
C MET A 68 -4.26 -9.57 1.78
N LEU A 69 -4.44 -9.46 0.47
CA LEU A 69 -4.00 -10.47 -0.49
C LEU A 69 -2.88 -9.89 -1.37
N SER A 70 -1.70 -10.51 -1.33
CA SER A 70 -0.59 -10.17 -2.22
C SER A 70 -0.85 -10.62 -3.66
N ALA A 71 -0.04 -10.12 -4.61
CA ALA A 71 -0.12 -10.55 -6.01
C ALA A 71 0.18 -12.04 -6.21
N SER A 72 0.88 -12.68 -5.26
CA SER A 72 1.21 -14.11 -5.27
C SER A 72 0.17 -14.99 -4.59
N GLY A 73 -0.95 -14.42 -4.11
CA GLY A 73 -2.04 -15.17 -3.48
C GLY A 73 -1.84 -15.47 -2.00
N HIS A 74 -0.83 -14.85 -1.35
CA HIS A 74 -0.58 -14.98 0.08
C HIS A 74 -1.07 -13.75 0.84
N GLY A 75 -1.04 -13.82 2.18
CA GLY A 75 -1.26 -12.65 3.05
C GLY A 75 -0.21 -11.55 2.85
N LEU A 76 -0.40 -10.46 3.57
CA LEU A 76 0.51 -9.31 3.59
C LEU A 76 1.05 -9.10 5.01
N PRO A 77 2.23 -8.46 5.17
CA PRO A 77 2.70 -8.03 6.48
C PRO A 77 1.68 -7.13 7.16
N SER A 78 1.37 -7.41 8.43
CA SER A 78 0.45 -6.57 9.19
C SER A 78 1.10 -5.25 9.56
N PRO A 79 0.52 -4.11 9.21
CA PRO A 79 1.03 -2.81 9.63
C PRO A 79 0.79 -2.52 11.12
N ALA A 80 -0.03 -3.31 11.79
CA ALA A 80 -0.32 -3.19 13.21
C ALA A 80 0.66 -4.01 14.08
N GLN A 81 1.34 -4.98 13.50
CA GLN A 81 2.24 -5.87 14.22
C GLN A 81 3.71 -5.53 13.95
N MET A 82 4.53 -5.60 15.00
CA MET A 82 5.98 -5.46 14.92
C MET A 82 6.70 -6.75 14.46
N PHE A 83 5.94 -7.79 14.07
CA PHE A 83 6.46 -9.10 13.70
C PHE A 83 6.21 -9.37 12.21
N GLU A 84 7.14 -10.08 11.59
CA GLU A 84 7.17 -10.43 10.15
C GLU A 84 6.11 -11.47 9.74
N GLU A 85 5.10 -11.73 10.57
CA GLU A 85 4.05 -12.68 10.24
C GLU A 85 3.09 -12.08 9.20
N LEU A 86 2.78 -12.87 8.17
CA LEU A 86 1.79 -12.51 7.17
C LEU A 86 0.39 -12.70 7.76
N GLU A 87 -0.47 -11.73 7.53
CA GLU A 87 -1.89 -11.78 7.86
C GLU A 87 -2.75 -11.89 6.61
N GLY A 88 -3.93 -12.49 6.75
CA GLY A 88 -4.84 -12.71 5.63
C GLY A 88 -4.40 -13.89 4.73
N PRO A 89 -4.99 -14.02 3.54
CA PRO A 89 -6.10 -13.18 3.07
C PRO A 89 -7.38 -13.41 3.87
N TYR A 90 -8.14 -12.33 4.07
CA TYR A 90 -9.45 -12.35 4.74
C TYR A 90 -10.60 -12.33 3.72
N ASP A 91 -11.77 -12.85 4.10
CA ASP A 91 -12.94 -12.93 3.23
C ASP A 91 -13.75 -11.63 3.14
N SER A 92 -13.47 -10.68 4.03
CA SER A 92 -14.14 -9.38 4.02
C SER A 92 -13.26 -8.27 4.62
N ILE A 93 -13.58 -7.00 4.28
CA ILE A 93 -12.93 -5.84 4.88
C ILE A 93 -13.19 -5.81 6.40
N LEU A 94 -14.37 -6.19 6.84
CA LEU A 94 -14.71 -6.15 8.26
C LEU A 94 -13.95 -7.20 9.05
N GLU A 95 -13.81 -8.42 8.53
CA GLU A 95 -13.00 -9.48 9.11
C GLU A 95 -11.53 -9.02 9.24
N CYS A 96 -10.97 -8.41 8.19
CA CYS A 96 -9.64 -7.83 8.24
C CYS A 96 -9.50 -6.81 9.37
N TYR A 97 -10.44 -5.88 9.52
CA TYR A 97 -10.39 -4.89 10.59
C TYR A 97 -10.65 -5.46 11.98
N PHE A 98 -11.47 -6.51 12.09
CA PHE A 98 -11.65 -7.23 13.34
C PHE A 98 -10.33 -7.84 13.82
N HIS A 99 -9.60 -8.51 12.94
CA HIS A 99 -8.27 -9.06 13.27
C HIS A 99 -7.26 -7.96 13.61
N MET A 100 -7.28 -6.85 12.89
CA MET A 100 -6.41 -5.70 13.16
C MET A 100 -6.76 -4.94 14.45
N ALA A 101 -7.99 -5.07 14.94
CA ALA A 101 -8.41 -4.45 16.20
C ALA A 101 -7.73 -5.08 17.44
N CYS A 102 -6.96 -6.17 17.26
CA CYS A 102 -6.06 -6.73 18.28
C CYS A 102 -6.69 -6.82 19.68
N HIS A 103 -7.76 -7.57 19.84
CA HIS A 103 -8.44 -7.77 21.12
C HIS A 103 -9.18 -6.54 21.71
N LEU A 104 -9.36 -5.46 20.96
CA LEU A 104 -10.19 -4.34 21.39
C LEU A 104 -11.69 -4.67 21.33
N VAL A 105 -12.04 -5.69 20.58
CA VAL A 105 -13.41 -6.21 20.42
C VAL A 105 -13.36 -7.74 20.35
N ASP A 106 -14.40 -8.41 20.84
CA ASP A 106 -14.46 -9.87 20.90
C ASP A 106 -15.06 -10.52 19.65
N SER A 107 -15.70 -9.71 18.77
CA SER A 107 -16.32 -10.19 17.54
C SER A 107 -16.56 -9.09 16.53
N GLU A 108 -16.75 -9.48 15.25
CA GLU A 108 -17.21 -8.53 14.21
C GLU A 108 -18.58 -7.90 14.55
N ALA A 109 -19.46 -8.64 15.23
CA ALA A 109 -20.76 -8.14 15.65
C ALA A 109 -20.61 -7.01 16.66
N GLU A 110 -19.68 -7.14 17.62
CA GLU A 110 -19.36 -6.10 18.57
C GLU A 110 -18.71 -4.89 17.88
N LEU A 111 -17.78 -5.12 16.93
CA LEU A 111 -17.18 -4.05 16.11
C LEU A 111 -18.26 -3.22 15.42
N ARG A 112 -19.27 -3.89 14.81
CA ARG A 112 -20.42 -3.23 14.17
C ARG A 112 -21.29 -2.46 15.17
N GLN A 113 -21.48 -3.01 16.36
CA GLN A 113 -22.29 -2.39 17.40
C GLN A 113 -21.63 -1.14 17.99
N LEU A 114 -20.34 -1.21 18.27
CA LEU A 114 -19.58 -0.10 18.87
C LEU A 114 -19.28 1.01 17.86
N TYR A 115 -19.04 0.63 16.59
CA TYR A 115 -18.62 1.56 15.54
C TYR A 115 -19.47 1.42 14.26
N PRO A 116 -20.81 1.64 14.34
CA PRO A 116 -21.72 1.34 13.23
C PRO A 116 -21.42 2.14 11.97
N ALA A 117 -21.16 3.45 12.08
CA ALA A 117 -20.86 4.30 10.94
C ALA A 117 -19.52 3.95 10.28
N ALA A 118 -18.49 3.61 11.07
CA ALA A 118 -17.20 3.17 10.54
C ALA A 118 -17.33 1.81 9.85
N SER A 119 -18.05 0.86 10.46
CA SER A 119 -18.29 -0.46 9.88
C SER A 119 -19.04 -0.39 8.55
N GLU A 120 -20.06 0.47 8.44
CA GLU A 120 -20.77 0.69 7.20
C GLU A 120 -19.86 1.32 6.12
N ALA A 121 -19.06 2.32 6.48
CA ALA A 121 -18.10 2.92 5.56
C ALA A 121 -17.06 1.90 5.06
N LEU A 122 -16.56 1.01 5.93
CA LEU A 122 -15.63 -0.05 5.57
C LEU A 122 -16.26 -1.06 4.60
N LEU A 123 -17.51 -1.45 4.84
CA LEU A 123 -18.22 -2.41 4.00
C LEU A 123 -18.54 -1.88 2.59
N THR A 124 -18.60 -0.55 2.44
CA THR A 124 -18.88 0.10 1.14
C THR A 124 -17.62 0.51 0.38
N ASP A 125 -16.43 0.40 0.99
CA ASP A 125 -15.19 0.74 0.31
C ASP A 125 -14.80 -0.32 -0.72
N ALA A 126 -14.15 0.13 -1.80
CA ALA A 126 -13.68 -0.76 -2.85
C ALA A 126 -12.37 -1.45 -2.45
N ILE A 127 -12.27 -2.74 -2.71
CA ILE A 127 -11.00 -3.46 -2.66
C ILE A 127 -10.26 -3.19 -3.96
N VAL A 128 -9.07 -2.61 -3.84
CA VAL A 128 -8.22 -2.22 -4.97
C VAL A 128 -6.77 -2.65 -4.72
N TYR A 129 -5.97 -2.70 -5.78
CA TYR A 129 -4.54 -2.92 -5.62
C TYR A 129 -3.87 -1.64 -5.11
N VAL A 130 -3.19 -1.71 -3.98
CA VAL A 130 -2.49 -0.58 -3.35
C VAL A 130 -1.01 -0.89 -3.14
N HIS A 131 -0.21 0.15 -3.05
CA HIS A 131 1.21 0.04 -2.71
C HIS A 131 1.43 -0.29 -1.22
N ALA A 132 0.52 0.18 -0.38
CA ALA A 132 0.48 0.04 1.08
C ALA A 132 1.65 0.67 1.87
N ASP A 133 2.71 1.15 1.22
CA ASP A 133 3.77 1.95 1.84
C ASP A 133 4.23 3.13 0.95
N LEU A 134 3.29 3.83 0.32
CA LEU A 134 3.60 4.95 -0.56
C LEU A 134 3.95 6.21 0.25
N ARG A 135 5.23 6.42 0.45
CA ARG A 135 5.82 7.55 1.19
C ARG A 135 6.86 8.26 0.34
N SER A 136 7.30 9.44 0.76
CA SER A 136 8.29 10.24 0.01
C SER A 136 9.64 9.55 -0.23
N HIS A 137 10.02 8.60 0.61
CA HIS A 137 11.23 7.80 0.41
C HIS A 137 11.05 6.62 -0.57
N ASN A 138 9.81 6.33 -0.99
CA ASN A 138 9.50 5.32 -2.01
C ASN A 138 9.10 5.95 -3.36
N ILE A 139 9.17 7.28 -3.47
CA ILE A 139 8.87 8.04 -4.69
C ILE A 139 10.17 8.60 -5.26
N LEU A 140 10.46 8.28 -6.51
CA LEU A 140 11.58 8.83 -7.27
C LEU A 140 11.08 9.96 -8.17
N VAL A 141 11.83 11.07 -8.18
CA VAL A 141 11.54 12.24 -8.99
C VAL A 141 12.72 12.59 -9.89
N LYS A 142 12.42 13.11 -11.07
CA LYS A 142 13.41 13.60 -12.03
C LYS A 142 12.80 14.74 -12.83
N ASP A 143 13.53 15.83 -12.99
CA ASP A 143 13.12 17.00 -13.77
C ASP A 143 11.74 17.55 -13.35
N GLY A 144 11.44 17.54 -12.04
CA GLY A 144 10.17 18.01 -11.48
C GLY A 144 8.97 17.11 -11.74
N ARG A 145 9.17 15.84 -12.12
CA ARG A 145 8.15 14.85 -12.42
C ARG A 145 8.38 13.56 -11.65
N LEU A 146 7.35 12.75 -11.46
CA LEU A 146 7.47 11.38 -11.01
C LEU A 146 8.28 10.55 -12.02
N SER A 147 9.38 9.95 -11.57
CA SER A 147 10.17 9.02 -12.39
C SER A 147 9.99 7.56 -11.99
N GLY A 148 9.61 7.27 -10.75
CA GLY A 148 9.33 5.91 -10.32
C GLY A 148 8.75 5.80 -8.93
N ILE A 149 8.18 4.63 -8.66
CA ILE A 149 7.75 4.18 -7.33
C ILE A 149 8.46 2.86 -7.05
N ILE A 150 9.08 2.76 -5.89
CA ILE A 150 9.87 1.61 -5.45
C ILE A 150 9.30 1.03 -4.16
N ASP A 151 9.83 -0.13 -3.74
CA ASP A 151 9.46 -0.79 -2.49
C ASP A 151 7.99 -1.28 -2.47
N TRP A 152 7.71 -2.23 -3.36
CA TRP A 152 6.39 -2.83 -3.56
C TRP A 152 6.14 -4.07 -2.69
N GLU A 153 6.98 -4.35 -1.70
CA GLU A 153 6.90 -5.58 -0.91
C GLU A 153 5.60 -5.71 -0.12
N ASN A 154 5.02 -4.58 0.32
CA ASN A 154 3.76 -4.52 1.05
C ASN A 154 2.53 -4.39 0.13
N SER A 155 2.73 -4.40 -1.20
CA SER A 155 1.64 -4.14 -2.14
C SER A 155 0.67 -5.31 -2.27
N GLY A 156 -0.61 -4.99 -2.38
CA GLY A 156 -1.64 -6.00 -2.54
C GLY A 156 -3.06 -5.44 -2.60
N TRP A 157 -4.02 -6.35 -2.47
CA TRP A 157 -5.45 -6.05 -2.49
C TRP A 157 -5.90 -5.65 -1.09
N LEU A 158 -6.22 -4.37 -0.93
CA LEU A 158 -6.63 -3.74 0.32
C LEU A 158 -7.78 -2.76 0.06
N PRO A 159 -8.50 -2.32 1.11
CA PRO A 159 -9.48 -1.25 0.96
C PRO A 159 -8.81 0.01 0.41
N ARG A 160 -9.48 0.71 -0.50
CA ARG A 160 -8.93 1.90 -1.17
C ARG A 160 -8.46 3.00 -0.21
N HIS A 161 -9.19 3.20 0.90
CA HIS A 161 -8.82 4.20 1.91
C HIS A 161 -7.48 3.88 2.58
N TRP A 162 -7.03 2.61 2.56
CA TRP A 162 -5.73 2.20 3.11
C TRP A 162 -4.57 2.95 2.49
N GLN A 163 -4.58 3.09 1.16
CA GLN A 163 -3.55 3.85 0.44
C GLN A 163 -3.46 5.30 0.95
N LEU A 164 -4.61 5.95 1.12
CA LEU A 164 -4.67 7.34 1.59
C LEU A 164 -4.26 7.47 3.06
N HIS A 165 -4.59 6.48 3.88
CA HIS A 165 -4.19 6.44 5.29
C HIS A 165 -2.67 6.38 5.45
N VAL A 166 -2.00 5.51 4.70
CA VAL A 166 -0.54 5.38 4.73
C VAL A 166 0.15 6.66 4.26
N MET A 167 -0.30 7.24 3.16
CA MET A 167 0.23 8.52 2.65
C MET A 167 0.10 9.65 3.69
N ARG A 168 -1.03 9.71 4.40
CA ARG A 168 -1.31 10.74 5.41
C ARG A 168 -0.44 10.60 6.66
N ARG A 169 -0.16 9.39 7.14
CA ARG A 169 0.71 9.15 8.30
C ARG A 169 2.13 9.66 8.08
N SER A 170 2.61 9.62 6.85
CA SER A 170 3.96 10.08 6.50
C SER A 170 4.14 11.59 6.66
N CYS A 171 3.08 12.37 6.56
CA CYS A 171 3.13 13.84 6.73
C CYS A 171 3.17 14.28 8.20
N SER A 172 2.84 13.39 9.15
CA SER A 172 2.75 13.75 10.59
C SER A 172 4.04 13.50 11.38
N SER A 173 5.03 12.83 10.82
CA SER A 173 6.28 12.48 11.49
C SER A 173 7.44 13.47 11.25
N THR A 174 7.18 14.59 10.59
CA THR A 174 8.16 15.65 10.29
C THR A 174 7.79 17.00 10.97
N ARG A 175 7.48 16.98 12.27
CA ARG A 175 7.43 18.19 13.10
C ARG A 175 8.14 17.96 14.40
#